data_d4bf8d350212e206f054d5ea0dee2d2b
#
_entry.id   d4bf8d350212e206f054d5ea0dee2d2b
#
_cell.length_a   1.000
_cell.length_b   1.000
_cell.length_c   1.000
_cell.angle_alpha   90.00
_cell.angle_beta   90.00
_cell.angle_gamma   90.00
#
_symmetry.space_group_name_H-M   'P 1'
#
loop_
_entity.id
_entity.type
_entity.pdbx_description
1 polymer ?
#
loop_
_entity_poly.entity_id
_entity_poly.type
_entity_poly.pdbx_seq_one_letter_code
_entity_poly.pdbx_strand_id
1 'polypeptide(L)'
;MAFSFIAEQLAQRKQQHLHRASVAITGKQARYIEVNGKHYLNFSSNDYLGLASDPLLVNAWKKGADLFGIGSGGSYLVTGYNKVHHDVTQQLQEWLGLEAVVLFSSGYSANQALIKLLLSKDDLLVQDKINHASLIEAGAISAAKMQRFKHNDMQHLGSILNSQQHTENKLVISEGVFSMDGDSAPINALKQQCTEHKAWLMIDDAHGLGVLGKEGKGTVVDQQLNNSDVNIYMATFGKALGVGGAFVSGSSQLIDYINNFSKPYIYTTGLPPAMVYCIGQAAHLAQTQQWRRDQLDELIRYFKHLSAHYEIPLMPSNTAIQPVLIGASDAALAVSQYLKDKGFWTTAIRPPTVANGSARLRITLTSQHLKQDIEILVKQIKQAIDANNF
;
A
#
# COMPACT_ATOMS: atom_id res chain seq x y z
N MET A 1 9.83 -22.62 32.22
CA MET A 1 9.02 -23.06 31.06
C MET A 1 9.66 -22.54 29.78
N ALA A 2 9.67 -23.34 28.71
CA ALA A 2 10.15 -22.87 27.42
C ALA A 2 9.31 -21.66 26.97
N PHE A 3 9.97 -20.66 26.31
CA PHE A 3 9.34 -19.45 25.81
C PHE A 3 8.63 -18.58 26.86
N SER A 4 9.09 -18.58 28.12
CA SER A 4 8.50 -17.75 29.20
C SER A 4 8.47 -16.25 28.88
N PHE A 5 9.36 -15.76 28.00
CA PHE A 5 9.41 -14.36 27.55
C PHE A 5 8.12 -13.87 26.87
N ILE A 6 7.29 -14.79 26.33
CA ILE A 6 6.04 -14.41 25.60
C ILE A 6 5.09 -13.66 26.55
N ALA A 7 4.83 -14.19 27.74
CA ALA A 7 3.92 -13.56 28.69
C ALA A 7 4.45 -12.18 29.16
N GLU A 8 5.74 -12.09 29.43
CA GLU A 8 6.40 -10.86 29.83
C GLU A 8 6.33 -9.78 28.74
N GLN A 9 6.68 -10.13 27.49
CA GLN A 9 6.62 -9.20 26.37
C GLN A 9 5.17 -8.72 26.09
N LEU A 10 4.17 -9.61 26.21
CA LEU A 10 2.77 -9.24 26.04
C LEU A 10 2.30 -8.30 27.16
N ALA A 11 2.71 -8.55 28.42
CA ALA A 11 2.40 -7.66 29.54
C ALA A 11 3.02 -6.27 29.34
N GLN A 12 4.28 -6.21 28.94
CA GLN A 12 4.97 -4.96 28.61
C GLN A 12 4.26 -4.19 27.47
N ARG A 13 3.84 -4.87 26.40
CA ARG A 13 3.05 -4.27 25.31
C ARG A 13 1.73 -3.67 25.79
N LYS A 14 1.04 -4.33 26.72
CA LYS A 14 -0.20 -3.82 27.33
C LYS A 14 0.05 -2.57 28.15
N GLN A 15 1.09 -2.56 29.01
CA GLN A 15 1.47 -1.40 29.82
C GLN A 15 1.84 -0.18 28.95
N GLN A 16 2.48 -0.41 27.81
CA GLN A 16 2.86 0.64 26.87
C GLN A 16 1.73 1.09 25.92
N HIS A 17 0.52 0.57 26.06
CA HIS A 17 -0.60 0.80 25.14
C HIS A 17 -0.29 0.42 23.68
N LEU A 18 0.62 -0.56 23.46
CA LEU A 18 1.03 -1.05 22.14
C LEU A 18 0.41 -2.40 21.79
N HIS A 19 -0.40 -2.98 22.68
CA HIS A 19 -1.09 -4.24 22.41
C HIS A 19 -2.05 -4.09 21.23
N ARG A 20 -2.06 -5.10 20.35
CA ARG A 20 -2.92 -5.16 19.16
C ARG A 20 -3.81 -6.38 19.26
N ALA A 21 -5.06 -6.23 18.87
CA ALA A 21 -6.01 -7.32 18.72
C ALA A 21 -6.79 -7.13 17.43
N SER A 22 -7.10 -8.25 16.77
CA SER A 22 -7.99 -8.24 15.61
C SER A 22 -9.43 -7.97 16.06
N VAL A 23 -10.13 -7.13 15.29
CA VAL A 23 -11.56 -6.84 15.48
C VAL A 23 -12.32 -7.47 14.32
N ALA A 24 -13.30 -8.30 14.62
CA ALA A 24 -14.13 -8.93 13.61
C ALA A 24 -15.12 -7.92 13.02
N ILE A 25 -15.12 -7.82 11.69
CA ILE A 25 -16.11 -7.04 10.93
C ILE A 25 -17.14 -8.04 10.41
N THR A 26 -18.41 -7.73 10.64
CA THR A 26 -19.55 -8.52 10.12
C THR A 26 -19.95 -7.98 8.74
N GLY A 27 -20.08 -8.87 7.76
CA GLY A 27 -20.53 -8.53 6.41
C GLY A 27 -19.42 -8.04 5.48
N LYS A 28 -19.75 -7.08 4.60
CA LYS A 28 -18.89 -6.62 3.52
C LYS A 28 -17.98 -5.49 3.95
N GLN A 29 -16.80 -5.41 3.33
CA GLN A 29 -15.99 -4.19 3.35
C GLN A 29 -16.66 -3.15 2.44
N ALA A 30 -17.11 -2.04 3.01
CA ALA A 30 -17.83 -0.98 2.30
C ALA A 30 -17.75 0.35 3.05
N ARG A 31 -18.49 1.36 2.59
CA ARG A 31 -18.65 2.67 3.24
C ARG A 31 -19.11 2.53 4.71
N TYR A 32 -19.97 1.57 5.01
CA TYR A 32 -20.34 1.16 6.35
C TYR A 32 -19.78 -0.22 6.66
N ILE A 33 -19.32 -0.40 7.88
CA ILE A 33 -18.95 -1.70 8.44
C ILE A 33 -19.74 -1.94 9.73
N GLU A 34 -19.98 -3.21 10.04
CA GLU A 34 -20.57 -3.62 11.29
C GLU A 34 -19.52 -4.28 12.19
N VAL A 35 -19.46 -3.83 13.43
CA VAL A 35 -18.59 -4.39 14.47
C VAL A 35 -19.40 -4.55 15.74
N ASN A 36 -19.48 -5.77 16.28
CA ASN A 36 -20.24 -6.10 17.48
C ASN A 36 -21.69 -5.60 17.44
N GLY A 37 -22.38 -5.74 16.31
CA GLY A 37 -23.77 -5.34 16.10
C GLY A 37 -24.00 -3.82 15.95
N LYS A 38 -22.93 -3.01 15.86
CA LYS A 38 -22.99 -1.56 15.62
C LYS A 38 -22.45 -1.22 14.26
N HIS A 39 -23.15 -0.30 13.57
CA HIS A 39 -22.72 0.22 12.27
C HIS A 39 -21.83 1.45 12.43
N TYR A 40 -20.77 1.50 11.62
CA TYR A 40 -19.80 2.60 11.60
C TYR A 40 -19.56 3.06 10.17
N LEU A 41 -19.49 4.37 9.95
CA LEU A 41 -18.88 4.94 8.75
C LEU A 41 -17.39 4.63 8.75
N ASN A 42 -16.91 4.02 7.68
CA ASN A 42 -15.56 3.43 7.62
C ASN A 42 -14.54 4.37 6.98
N PHE A 43 -13.78 5.08 7.77
CA PHE A 43 -12.68 5.94 7.32
C PHE A 43 -11.29 5.31 7.54
N SER A 44 -11.19 3.98 7.50
CA SER A 44 -9.93 3.23 7.66
C SER A 44 -9.67 2.22 6.54
N SER A 45 -10.52 2.15 5.52
CA SER A 45 -10.38 1.21 4.41
C SER A 45 -9.35 1.68 3.38
N ASN A 46 -8.57 0.74 2.83
CA ASN A 46 -7.73 0.98 1.66
C ASN A 46 -8.45 0.66 0.32
N ASP A 47 -9.72 0.32 0.34
CA ASP A 47 -10.56 0.10 -0.85
C ASP A 47 -10.95 1.45 -1.48
N TYR A 48 -9.94 2.17 -1.99
CA TYR A 48 -10.07 3.57 -2.43
C TYR A 48 -11.13 3.78 -3.50
N LEU A 49 -11.31 2.80 -4.41
CA LEU A 49 -12.30 2.86 -5.48
C LEU A 49 -13.64 2.20 -5.11
N GLY A 50 -13.76 1.63 -3.90
CA GLY A 50 -14.97 0.95 -3.45
C GLY A 50 -15.28 -0.33 -4.23
N LEU A 51 -14.25 -1.03 -4.71
CA LEU A 51 -14.40 -2.22 -5.55
C LEU A 51 -14.58 -3.51 -4.74
N ALA A 52 -14.10 -3.58 -3.50
CA ALA A 52 -14.11 -4.80 -2.70
C ALA A 52 -15.50 -5.43 -2.49
N SER A 53 -16.56 -4.61 -2.56
CA SER A 53 -17.96 -5.08 -2.45
C SER A 53 -18.81 -4.78 -3.69
N ASP A 54 -18.18 -4.35 -4.78
CA ASP A 54 -18.86 -4.02 -6.03
C ASP A 54 -19.57 -5.26 -6.61
N PRO A 55 -20.86 -5.16 -6.99
CA PRO A 55 -21.59 -6.28 -7.55
C PRO A 55 -20.94 -6.89 -8.80
N LEU A 56 -20.26 -6.09 -9.64
CA LEU A 56 -19.58 -6.58 -10.82
C LEU A 56 -18.40 -7.48 -10.44
N LEU A 57 -17.63 -7.13 -9.41
CA LEU A 57 -16.52 -7.97 -8.91
C LEU A 57 -17.04 -9.21 -8.19
N VAL A 58 -18.10 -9.11 -7.39
CA VAL A 58 -18.72 -10.27 -6.75
C VAL A 58 -19.20 -11.27 -7.81
N ASN A 59 -19.81 -10.80 -8.90
CA ASN A 59 -20.23 -11.66 -10.00
C ASN A 59 -19.04 -12.23 -10.78
N ALA A 60 -17.98 -11.44 -10.98
CA ALA A 60 -16.75 -11.93 -11.61
C ALA A 60 -16.09 -13.03 -10.77
N TRP A 61 -16.06 -12.89 -9.44
CA TRP A 61 -15.55 -13.93 -8.56
C TRP A 61 -16.33 -15.24 -8.68
N LYS A 62 -17.67 -15.18 -8.66
CA LYS A 62 -18.56 -16.34 -8.86
C LYS A 62 -18.28 -16.99 -10.20
N LYS A 63 -18.28 -16.20 -11.28
CA LYS A 63 -18.00 -16.71 -12.63
C LYS A 63 -16.60 -17.33 -12.75
N GLY A 64 -15.60 -16.73 -12.12
CA GLY A 64 -14.25 -17.29 -12.07
C GLY A 64 -14.21 -18.66 -11.35
N ALA A 65 -14.97 -18.79 -10.25
CA ALA A 65 -15.10 -20.06 -9.54
C ALA A 65 -15.79 -21.14 -10.38
N ASP A 66 -16.85 -20.77 -11.11
CA ASP A 66 -17.57 -21.71 -12.02
C ASP A 66 -16.65 -22.17 -13.17
N LEU A 67 -15.80 -21.28 -13.72
CA LEU A 67 -14.94 -21.59 -14.85
C LEU A 67 -13.67 -22.37 -14.47
N PHE A 68 -13.06 -22.06 -13.33
CA PHE A 68 -11.70 -22.48 -12.99
C PHE A 68 -11.60 -23.26 -11.66
N GLY A 69 -12.69 -23.39 -10.92
CA GLY A 69 -12.65 -23.93 -9.55
C GLY A 69 -12.07 -22.91 -8.55
N ILE A 70 -11.83 -23.37 -7.32
CA ILE A 70 -11.48 -22.49 -6.20
C ILE A 70 -9.97 -22.32 -6.04
N GLY A 71 -9.17 -23.34 -6.29
CA GLY A 71 -7.73 -23.34 -6.01
C GLY A 71 -6.88 -23.70 -7.22
N SER A 72 -5.60 -23.33 -7.19
CA SER A 72 -4.63 -23.58 -8.26
C SER A 72 -4.04 -24.99 -8.24
N GLY A 73 -4.14 -25.72 -7.12
CA GLY A 73 -3.69 -27.10 -6.98
C GLY A 73 -2.18 -27.33 -6.97
N GLY A 74 -1.35 -26.31 -7.18
CA GLY A 74 0.10 -26.40 -7.20
C GLY A 74 0.79 -25.06 -7.32
N SER A 75 2.13 -25.08 -7.35
CA SER A 75 2.91 -23.87 -7.66
C SER A 75 2.84 -23.55 -9.15
N TYR A 76 3.17 -22.30 -9.51
CA TYR A 76 3.12 -21.81 -10.90
C TYR A 76 3.91 -22.68 -11.89
N LEU A 77 5.07 -23.17 -11.49
CA LEU A 77 5.95 -23.96 -12.35
C LEU A 77 5.57 -25.46 -12.47
N VAL A 78 4.54 -25.89 -11.75
CA VAL A 78 4.05 -27.28 -11.81
C VAL A 78 2.69 -27.31 -12.52
N THR A 79 1.60 -27.04 -11.82
CA THR A 79 0.23 -27.04 -12.37
C THR A 79 -0.58 -25.81 -12.00
N GLY A 80 -0.01 -24.91 -11.20
CA GLY A 80 -0.71 -23.75 -10.64
C GLY A 80 -0.80 -22.56 -11.58
N TYR A 81 -0.25 -22.61 -12.80
CA TYR A 81 -0.33 -21.55 -13.81
C TYR A 81 -1.41 -21.84 -14.85
N ASN A 82 -2.57 -21.28 -14.66
CA ASN A 82 -3.71 -21.45 -15.57
C ASN A 82 -3.66 -20.37 -16.68
N LYS A 83 -4.38 -20.62 -17.81
CA LYS A 83 -4.51 -19.64 -18.89
C LYS A 83 -4.94 -18.25 -18.40
N VAL A 84 -5.82 -18.16 -17.40
CA VAL A 84 -6.27 -16.88 -16.84
C VAL A 84 -5.14 -16.07 -16.19
N HIS A 85 -4.12 -16.71 -15.64
CA HIS A 85 -2.92 -16.00 -15.14
C HIS A 85 -2.19 -15.31 -16.28
N HIS A 86 -1.99 -16.04 -17.38
CA HIS A 86 -1.37 -15.49 -18.59
C HIS A 86 -2.16 -14.31 -19.16
N ASP A 87 -3.47 -14.49 -19.34
CA ASP A 87 -4.33 -13.45 -19.92
C ASP A 87 -4.35 -12.17 -19.06
N VAL A 88 -4.41 -12.31 -17.74
CA VAL A 88 -4.39 -11.16 -16.80
C VAL A 88 -3.02 -10.50 -16.75
N THR A 89 -1.91 -11.26 -16.82
CA THR A 89 -0.58 -10.62 -16.92
C THR A 89 -0.43 -9.82 -18.21
N GLN A 90 -0.92 -10.31 -19.34
CA GLN A 90 -0.96 -9.54 -20.60
C GLN A 90 -1.84 -8.29 -20.48
N GLN A 91 -3.03 -8.42 -19.90
CA GLN A 91 -3.92 -7.27 -19.67
C GLN A 91 -3.25 -6.18 -18.80
N LEU A 92 -2.50 -6.57 -17.76
CA LEU A 92 -1.75 -5.63 -16.92
C LEU A 92 -0.61 -4.95 -17.72
N GLN A 93 0.10 -5.70 -18.56
CA GLN A 93 1.14 -5.16 -19.43
C GLN A 93 0.56 -4.09 -20.37
N GLU A 94 -0.54 -4.39 -21.04
CA GLU A 94 -1.22 -3.47 -21.95
C GLU A 94 -1.75 -2.22 -21.21
N TRP A 95 -2.47 -2.42 -20.09
CA TRP A 95 -3.02 -1.30 -19.33
C TRP A 95 -1.94 -0.36 -18.80
N LEU A 96 -0.88 -0.92 -18.21
CA LEU A 96 0.12 -0.15 -17.47
C LEU A 96 1.34 0.24 -18.33
N GLY A 97 1.46 -0.28 -19.56
CA GLY A 97 2.61 -0.05 -20.43
C GLY A 97 3.87 -0.75 -19.92
N LEU A 98 3.74 -2.01 -19.46
CA LEU A 98 4.81 -2.79 -18.85
C LEU A 98 5.37 -3.82 -19.81
N GLU A 99 6.68 -4.11 -19.74
CA GLU A 99 7.33 -5.10 -20.60
C GLU A 99 6.97 -6.53 -20.19
N ALA A 100 7.09 -6.86 -18.89
CA ALA A 100 6.78 -8.18 -18.37
C ALA A 100 6.22 -8.08 -16.92
N VAL A 101 5.39 -9.04 -16.54
CA VAL A 101 4.69 -9.07 -15.24
C VAL A 101 4.71 -10.48 -14.65
N VAL A 102 4.92 -10.58 -13.34
CA VAL A 102 4.78 -11.81 -12.55
C VAL A 102 3.89 -11.56 -11.33
N LEU A 103 3.01 -12.53 -11.00
CA LEU A 103 2.04 -12.42 -9.92
C LEU A 103 2.60 -12.99 -8.60
N PHE A 104 2.26 -12.35 -7.49
CA PHE A 104 2.60 -12.78 -6.13
C PHE A 104 1.36 -12.85 -5.24
N SER A 105 1.42 -13.65 -4.19
CA SER A 105 0.33 -13.80 -3.22
C SER A 105 0.05 -12.51 -2.42
N SER A 106 1.04 -11.64 -2.26
CA SER A 106 0.92 -10.35 -1.58
C SER A 106 2.08 -9.42 -1.96
N GLY A 107 1.92 -8.10 -1.76
CA GLY A 107 3.02 -7.14 -1.88
C GLY A 107 4.14 -7.41 -0.88
N TYR A 108 3.80 -7.90 0.31
CA TYR A 108 4.80 -8.28 1.31
C TYR A 108 5.73 -9.38 0.79
N SER A 109 5.18 -10.46 0.23
CA SER A 109 5.97 -11.56 -0.34
C SER A 109 6.77 -11.11 -1.58
N ALA A 110 6.21 -10.23 -2.41
CA ALA A 110 6.90 -9.66 -3.56
C ALA A 110 8.13 -8.86 -3.13
N ASN A 111 7.99 -7.95 -2.16
CA ASN A 111 9.08 -7.13 -1.66
C ASN A 111 10.21 -7.97 -1.05
N GLN A 112 9.87 -8.96 -0.22
CA GLN A 112 10.85 -9.87 0.35
C GLN A 112 11.56 -10.72 -0.71
N ALA A 113 10.81 -11.20 -1.69
CA ALA A 113 11.37 -12.00 -2.78
C ALA A 113 12.40 -11.22 -3.59
N LEU A 114 12.06 -10.00 -4.01
CA LEU A 114 12.90 -9.15 -4.86
C LEU A 114 14.21 -8.76 -4.18
N ILE A 115 14.13 -8.19 -2.98
CA ILE A 115 15.31 -7.68 -2.27
C ILE A 115 16.29 -8.81 -1.99
N LYS A 116 15.78 -9.98 -1.55
CA LYS A 116 16.60 -11.15 -1.26
C LYS A 116 17.19 -11.78 -2.53
N LEU A 117 16.47 -11.71 -3.65
CA LEU A 117 16.88 -12.30 -4.92
C LEU A 117 17.97 -11.49 -5.60
N LEU A 118 17.83 -10.16 -5.59
CA LEU A 118 18.66 -9.27 -6.40
C LEU A 118 19.97 -8.85 -5.73
N LEU A 119 20.04 -8.94 -4.39
CA LEU A 119 21.14 -8.32 -3.65
C LEU A 119 21.96 -9.33 -2.87
N SER A 120 23.28 -9.21 -3.02
CA SER A 120 24.30 -9.96 -2.30
C SER A 120 24.99 -9.09 -1.23
N LYS A 121 25.98 -9.65 -0.51
CA LYS A 121 26.73 -8.97 0.57
C LYS A 121 27.54 -7.75 0.08
N ASP A 122 27.92 -7.73 -1.19
CA ASP A 122 28.76 -6.70 -1.79
C ASP A 122 27.93 -5.59 -2.47
N ASP A 123 26.59 -5.74 -2.47
CA ASP A 123 25.65 -4.82 -3.09
C ASP A 123 25.11 -3.79 -2.09
N LEU A 124 24.56 -2.69 -2.63
CA LEU A 124 24.00 -1.61 -1.85
C LEU A 124 22.47 -1.55 -2.02
N LEU A 125 21.77 -1.56 -0.90
CA LEU A 125 20.36 -1.24 -0.82
C LEU A 125 20.17 0.15 -0.18
N VAL A 126 19.49 1.06 -0.86
CA VAL A 126 19.16 2.39 -0.33
C VAL A 126 17.66 2.55 -0.29
N GLN A 127 17.10 2.84 0.88
CA GLN A 127 15.65 2.94 1.07
C GLN A 127 15.27 4.27 1.69
N ASP A 128 14.07 4.78 1.33
CA ASP A 128 13.46 5.87 2.10
C ASP A 128 13.26 5.45 3.57
N LYS A 129 13.49 6.40 4.48
CA LYS A 129 13.44 6.14 5.93
C LYS A 129 12.08 5.63 6.41
N ILE A 130 10.99 6.02 5.76
CA ILE A 130 9.64 5.65 6.15
C ILE A 130 8.96 4.67 5.21
N ASN A 131 9.72 3.99 4.35
CA ASN A 131 9.22 2.89 3.54
C ASN A 131 8.43 1.87 4.37
N HIS A 132 7.49 1.20 3.74
CA HIS A 132 6.66 0.17 4.35
C HIS A 132 7.50 -0.92 5.04
N ALA A 133 6.97 -1.47 6.14
CA ALA A 133 7.65 -2.49 6.94
C ALA A 133 8.16 -3.68 6.12
N SER A 134 7.46 -4.11 5.07
CA SER A 134 7.89 -5.20 4.19
C SER A 134 9.21 -4.92 3.48
N LEU A 135 9.45 -3.67 3.07
CA LEU A 135 10.68 -3.22 2.43
C LEU A 135 11.82 -3.11 3.44
N ILE A 136 11.55 -2.48 4.58
CA ILE A 136 12.54 -2.31 5.65
C ILE A 136 13.00 -3.67 6.18
N GLU A 137 12.05 -4.58 6.46
CA GLU A 137 12.35 -5.92 6.96
C GLU A 137 13.11 -6.75 5.92
N ALA A 138 12.67 -6.72 4.66
CA ALA A 138 13.37 -7.41 3.58
C ALA A 138 14.83 -6.93 3.46
N GLY A 139 15.07 -5.62 3.60
CA GLY A 139 16.41 -5.07 3.64
C GLY A 139 17.21 -5.52 4.85
N ALA A 140 16.59 -5.56 6.03
CA ALA A 140 17.26 -5.96 7.26
C ALA A 140 17.68 -7.45 7.27
N ILE A 141 16.94 -8.32 6.58
CA ILE A 141 17.27 -9.75 6.45
C ILE A 141 18.04 -10.08 5.17
N SER A 142 18.26 -9.11 4.27
CA SER A 142 19.09 -9.30 3.08
C SER A 142 20.57 -9.35 3.47
N ALA A 143 21.41 -9.89 2.58
CA ALA A 143 22.83 -9.88 2.77
C ALA A 143 23.47 -8.50 2.45
N ALA A 144 22.75 -7.63 1.74
CA ALA A 144 23.26 -6.37 1.23
C ALA A 144 23.53 -5.34 2.33
N LYS A 145 24.44 -4.40 2.05
CA LYS A 145 24.62 -3.21 2.89
C LYS A 145 23.41 -2.30 2.74
N MET A 146 22.51 -2.27 3.74
CA MET A 146 21.36 -1.39 3.73
C MET A 146 21.69 -0.02 4.32
N GLN A 147 21.33 1.04 3.60
CA GLN A 147 21.31 2.42 4.08
C GLN A 147 19.92 3.03 3.88
N ARG A 148 19.58 4.02 4.72
CA ARG A 148 18.28 4.70 4.63
C ARG A 148 18.50 6.19 4.49
N PHE A 149 17.96 6.79 3.43
CA PHE A 149 17.97 8.23 3.27
C PHE A 149 16.79 8.88 4.02
N LYS A 150 16.96 10.14 4.38
CA LYS A 150 15.89 10.92 5.01
C LYS A 150 14.71 11.03 4.04
N HIS A 151 13.50 10.97 4.60
CA HIS A 151 12.27 10.95 3.83
C HIS A 151 12.25 12.07 2.76
N ASN A 152 12.08 11.65 1.51
CA ASN A 152 12.04 12.49 0.31
C ASN A 152 13.24 13.46 0.14
N ASP A 153 14.38 13.23 0.82
CA ASP A 153 15.58 14.06 0.76
C ASP A 153 16.56 13.56 -0.32
N MET A 154 16.47 14.15 -1.51
CA MET A 154 17.29 13.77 -2.66
C MET A 154 18.76 14.15 -2.50
N GLN A 155 19.08 15.18 -1.70
CA GLN A 155 20.47 15.54 -1.41
C GLN A 155 21.12 14.47 -0.53
N HIS A 156 20.40 14.00 0.49
CA HIS A 156 20.89 12.90 1.32
C HIS A 156 21.00 11.59 0.53
N LEU A 157 20.04 11.27 -0.36
CA LEU A 157 20.16 10.13 -1.27
C LEU A 157 21.42 10.23 -2.13
N GLY A 158 21.64 11.37 -2.79
CA GLY A 158 22.82 11.61 -3.62
C GLY A 158 24.13 11.47 -2.83
N SER A 159 24.18 11.96 -1.60
CA SER A 159 25.38 11.82 -0.73
C SER A 159 25.69 10.36 -0.39
N ILE A 160 24.65 9.55 -0.14
CA ILE A 160 24.82 8.10 0.09
C ILE A 160 25.36 7.43 -1.17
N LEU A 161 24.75 7.67 -2.34
CA LEU A 161 25.15 7.05 -3.61
C LEU A 161 26.57 7.45 -4.00
N ASN A 162 26.95 8.72 -3.81
CA ASN A 162 28.31 9.21 -4.03
C ASN A 162 29.35 8.49 -3.15
N SER A 163 29.03 8.28 -1.87
CA SER A 163 29.95 7.58 -0.94
C SER A 163 30.17 6.11 -1.29
N GLN A 164 29.30 5.55 -2.15
CA GLN A 164 29.30 4.14 -2.56
C GLN A 164 29.50 4.00 -4.09
N GLN A 165 30.21 4.93 -4.73
CA GLN A 165 30.40 4.95 -6.18
C GLN A 165 31.07 3.68 -6.75
N HIS A 166 31.88 2.98 -5.95
CA HIS A 166 32.56 1.74 -6.35
C HIS A 166 31.72 0.48 -6.19
N THR A 167 30.55 0.55 -5.56
CA THR A 167 29.62 -0.58 -5.49
C THR A 167 28.99 -0.80 -6.85
N GLU A 168 29.09 -2.03 -7.37
CA GLU A 168 28.61 -2.37 -8.70
C GLU A 168 27.07 -2.35 -8.78
N ASN A 169 26.41 -3.12 -7.90
CA ASN A 169 24.95 -3.19 -7.91
C ASN A 169 24.37 -2.33 -6.78
N LYS A 170 23.51 -1.41 -7.18
CA LYS A 170 22.80 -0.49 -6.29
C LYS A 170 21.30 -0.54 -6.58
N LEU A 171 20.51 -0.75 -5.54
CA LEU A 171 19.06 -0.70 -5.64
C LEU A 171 18.52 0.40 -4.71
N VAL A 172 17.86 1.38 -5.29
CA VAL A 172 17.11 2.42 -4.55
C VAL A 172 15.64 2.04 -4.54
N ILE A 173 15.00 2.10 -3.37
CA ILE A 173 13.59 1.76 -3.21
C ILE A 173 12.84 2.89 -2.52
N SER A 174 11.68 3.25 -3.08
CA SER A 174 10.71 4.15 -2.47
C SER A 174 9.29 3.64 -2.68
N GLU A 175 8.36 4.03 -1.78
CA GLU A 175 6.93 3.92 -2.08
C GLU A 175 6.54 5.02 -3.08
N GLY A 176 5.54 4.77 -3.91
CA GLY A 176 4.92 5.81 -4.74
C GLY A 176 4.12 6.79 -3.89
N VAL A 177 3.29 6.26 -2.99
CA VAL A 177 2.55 6.99 -1.95
C VAL A 177 2.83 6.33 -0.61
N PHE A 178 3.26 7.11 0.38
CA PHE A 178 3.62 6.61 1.71
C PHE A 178 2.38 6.31 2.55
N SER A 179 2.31 5.09 3.05
CA SER A 179 1.10 4.50 3.63
C SER A 179 0.58 5.19 4.88
N MET A 180 1.45 5.86 5.68
CA MET A 180 1.09 6.51 6.95
C MET A 180 1.00 8.03 6.84
N ASP A 181 1.66 8.62 5.84
CA ASP A 181 1.80 10.07 5.66
C ASP A 181 0.94 10.57 4.50
N GLY A 182 0.63 9.71 3.53
CA GLY A 182 -0.24 10.04 2.39
C GLY A 182 0.42 10.94 1.35
N ASP A 183 1.67 11.31 1.54
CA ASP A 183 2.44 12.06 0.56
C ASP A 183 3.06 11.14 -0.50
N SER A 184 3.56 11.73 -1.57
CA SER A 184 4.15 11.00 -2.71
C SER A 184 5.65 11.21 -2.78
N ALA A 185 6.37 10.17 -3.22
CA ALA A 185 7.79 10.29 -3.51
C ALA A 185 8.03 11.18 -4.75
N PRO A 186 9.13 11.95 -4.80
CA PRO A 186 9.52 12.73 -5.98
C PRO A 186 10.19 11.82 -7.01
N ILE A 187 9.39 11.02 -7.77
CA ILE A 187 9.90 9.92 -8.62
C ILE A 187 10.83 10.42 -9.72
N ASN A 188 10.56 11.59 -10.30
CA ASN A 188 11.45 12.20 -11.29
C ASN A 188 12.86 12.45 -10.73
N ALA A 189 12.94 13.01 -9.52
CA ALA A 189 14.21 13.27 -8.88
C ALA A 189 14.91 11.98 -8.40
N LEU A 190 14.15 10.99 -7.93
CA LEU A 190 14.67 9.64 -7.63
C LEU A 190 15.28 9.00 -8.87
N LYS A 191 14.56 9.02 -10.01
CA LYS A 191 15.05 8.50 -11.29
C LYS A 191 16.34 9.21 -11.73
N GLN A 192 16.39 10.55 -11.61
CA GLN A 192 17.58 11.31 -11.93
C GLN A 192 18.79 10.84 -11.09
N GLN A 193 18.64 10.77 -9.77
CA GLN A 193 19.70 10.29 -8.87
C GLN A 193 20.13 8.87 -9.21
N CYS A 194 19.20 7.97 -9.49
CA CYS A 194 19.51 6.60 -9.88
C CYS A 194 20.28 6.53 -11.20
N THR A 195 19.90 7.33 -12.20
CA THR A 195 20.59 7.40 -13.50
C THR A 195 22.02 7.91 -13.36
N GLU A 196 22.24 9.01 -12.61
CA GLU A 196 23.55 9.61 -12.37
C GLU A 196 24.51 8.64 -11.67
N HIS A 197 23.98 7.80 -10.79
CA HIS A 197 24.78 6.87 -9.98
C HIS A 197 24.73 5.41 -10.45
N LYS A 198 24.13 5.13 -11.61
CA LYS A 198 23.98 3.78 -12.18
C LYS A 198 23.31 2.81 -11.19
N ALA A 199 22.30 3.29 -10.47
CA ALA A 199 21.47 2.51 -9.57
C ALA A 199 20.16 2.10 -10.22
N TRP A 200 19.61 0.95 -9.85
CA TRP A 200 18.23 0.59 -10.19
C TRP A 200 17.27 1.29 -9.25
N LEU A 201 16.11 1.68 -9.79
CA LEU A 201 15.00 2.24 -9.04
C LEU A 201 13.84 1.25 -8.99
N MET A 202 13.38 0.94 -7.78
CA MET A 202 12.15 0.21 -7.52
C MET A 202 11.13 1.15 -6.88
N ILE A 203 9.91 1.14 -7.42
CA ILE A 203 8.76 1.84 -6.85
C ILE A 203 7.71 0.82 -6.39
N ASP A 204 7.40 0.87 -5.08
CA ASP A 204 6.24 0.20 -4.49
C ASP A 204 5.03 1.14 -4.61
N ASP A 205 4.19 0.88 -5.58
CA ASP A 205 3.01 1.72 -5.88
C ASP A 205 1.70 1.12 -5.35
N ALA A 206 1.77 0.44 -4.23
CA ALA A 206 0.63 -0.22 -3.62
C ALA A 206 -0.54 0.73 -3.31
N HIS A 207 -0.29 2.01 -3.11
CA HIS A 207 -1.29 3.03 -2.82
C HIS A 207 -1.64 3.95 -4.01
N GLY A 208 -0.85 3.94 -5.08
CA GLY A 208 -1.08 4.76 -6.27
C GLY A 208 -1.83 4.02 -7.38
N LEU A 209 -1.56 2.72 -7.56
CA LEU A 209 -2.22 1.92 -8.59
C LEU A 209 -3.75 1.98 -8.48
N GLY A 210 -4.41 2.23 -9.60
CA GLY A 210 -5.88 2.36 -9.70
C GLY A 210 -6.39 3.76 -9.35
N VAL A 211 -5.64 4.54 -8.56
CA VAL A 211 -6.05 5.85 -8.00
C VAL A 211 -5.43 7.01 -8.74
N LEU A 212 -4.10 7.01 -8.89
CA LEU A 212 -3.33 8.12 -9.43
C LEU A 212 -2.97 7.89 -10.90
N GLY A 213 -2.66 8.99 -11.59
CA GLY A 213 -2.26 8.99 -12.98
C GLY A 213 -3.41 8.72 -13.96
N LYS A 214 -3.14 8.98 -15.23
CA LYS A 214 -4.11 8.75 -16.31
C LYS A 214 -4.56 7.28 -16.31
N GLU A 215 -5.87 7.06 -16.38
CA GLU A 215 -6.49 5.72 -16.35
C GLU A 215 -6.16 4.91 -15.08
N GLY A 216 -5.71 5.56 -13.99
CA GLY A 216 -5.31 4.88 -12.76
C GLY A 216 -4.00 4.09 -12.87
N LYS A 217 -3.09 4.48 -13.75
CA LYS A 217 -1.82 3.77 -14.00
C LYS A 217 -0.77 3.93 -12.90
N GLY A 218 -1.08 4.67 -11.84
CA GLY A 218 -0.25 4.80 -10.65
C GLY A 218 0.58 6.08 -10.58
N THR A 219 1.37 6.15 -9.51
CA THR A 219 2.12 7.37 -9.13
C THR A 219 3.21 7.74 -10.14
N VAL A 220 3.83 6.77 -10.80
CA VAL A 220 4.85 7.01 -11.84
C VAL A 220 4.24 7.81 -12.99
N VAL A 221 3.06 7.37 -13.48
CA VAL A 221 2.34 8.04 -14.57
C VAL A 221 1.74 9.39 -14.11
N ASP A 222 1.35 9.51 -12.86
CA ASP A 222 0.90 10.78 -12.27
C ASP A 222 1.99 11.87 -12.34
N GLN A 223 3.25 11.48 -12.24
CA GLN A 223 4.40 12.38 -12.37
C GLN A 223 4.95 12.46 -13.82
N GLN A 224 4.12 12.13 -14.82
CA GLN A 224 4.42 12.27 -16.25
C GLN A 224 5.58 11.39 -16.73
N LEU A 225 5.83 10.29 -16.06
CA LEU A 225 6.72 9.21 -16.48
C LEU A 225 5.90 8.04 -17.03
N ASN A 226 6.58 7.08 -17.66
CA ASN A 226 6.00 5.77 -17.96
C ASN A 226 6.41 4.77 -16.88
N ASN A 227 5.59 3.76 -16.59
CA ASN A 227 5.94 2.73 -15.63
C ASN A 227 7.22 1.95 -16.02
N SER A 228 7.57 1.94 -17.31
CA SER A 228 8.85 1.40 -17.81
C SER A 228 10.06 2.30 -17.55
N ASP A 229 9.87 3.52 -17.05
CA ASP A 229 10.96 4.43 -16.69
C ASP A 229 11.61 4.09 -15.33
N VAL A 230 11.02 3.16 -14.57
CA VAL A 230 11.61 2.57 -13.37
C VAL A 230 12.00 1.12 -13.63
N ASN A 231 13.09 0.65 -13.02
CA ASN A 231 13.60 -0.70 -13.30
C ASN A 231 12.69 -1.81 -12.75
N ILE A 232 12.03 -1.52 -11.61
CA ILE A 232 11.09 -2.43 -10.97
C ILE A 232 9.86 -1.63 -10.52
N TYR A 233 8.70 -2.06 -10.99
CA TYR A 233 7.42 -1.53 -10.56
C TYR A 233 6.64 -2.64 -9.83
N MET A 234 6.29 -2.43 -8.57
CA MET A 234 5.48 -3.33 -7.77
C MET A 234 4.18 -2.65 -7.36
N ALA A 235 3.06 -3.36 -7.44
CA ALA A 235 1.80 -2.89 -6.88
C ALA A 235 0.92 -4.05 -6.40
N THR A 236 -0.14 -3.74 -5.64
CA THR A 236 -1.04 -4.73 -5.05
C THR A 236 -2.47 -4.58 -5.54
N PHE A 237 -3.16 -5.71 -5.65
CA PHE A 237 -4.59 -5.75 -5.99
C PHE A 237 -5.50 -5.65 -4.75
N GLY A 238 -4.93 -5.68 -3.54
CA GLY A 238 -5.68 -5.71 -2.28
C GLY A 238 -6.15 -4.36 -1.75
N LYS A 239 -5.89 -3.27 -2.47
CA LYS A 239 -6.29 -1.91 -2.08
C LYS A 239 -7.30 -1.34 -3.06
N ALA A 240 -6.94 -0.41 -3.92
CA ALA A 240 -7.87 0.21 -4.87
C ALA A 240 -8.62 -0.78 -5.76
N LEU A 241 -7.99 -1.91 -6.13
CA LEU A 241 -8.64 -2.94 -6.93
C LEU A 241 -9.55 -3.88 -6.13
N GLY A 242 -9.55 -3.82 -4.80
CA GLY A 242 -10.52 -4.49 -3.93
C GLY A 242 -10.45 -6.02 -3.90
N VAL A 243 -9.38 -6.66 -4.39
CA VAL A 243 -9.26 -8.13 -4.48
C VAL A 243 -8.20 -8.64 -3.49
N GLY A 244 -7.01 -8.96 -3.97
CA GLY A 244 -5.89 -9.48 -3.19
C GLY A 244 -4.77 -9.95 -4.11
N GLY A 245 -3.59 -10.19 -3.56
CA GLY A 245 -2.40 -10.46 -4.36
C GLY A 245 -1.65 -9.21 -4.77
N ALA A 246 -0.59 -9.40 -5.53
CA ALA A 246 0.29 -8.35 -6.02
C ALA A 246 0.94 -8.75 -7.34
N PHE A 247 1.63 -7.83 -7.98
CA PHE A 247 2.48 -8.13 -9.11
C PHE A 247 3.79 -7.35 -9.03
N VAL A 248 4.77 -7.87 -9.74
CA VAL A 248 6.05 -7.22 -10.01
C VAL A 248 6.21 -7.12 -11.51
N SER A 249 6.69 -5.98 -11.96
CA SER A 249 7.06 -5.75 -13.34
C SER A 249 8.50 -5.24 -13.45
N GLY A 250 9.12 -5.54 -14.57
CA GLY A 250 10.44 -5.09 -14.98
C GLY A 250 10.73 -5.62 -16.39
N SER A 251 12.02 -5.68 -16.76
CA SER A 251 12.41 -6.27 -18.03
C SER A 251 12.03 -7.75 -18.10
N SER A 252 11.83 -8.27 -19.31
CA SER A 252 11.58 -9.70 -19.54
C SER A 252 12.67 -10.58 -18.93
N GLN A 253 13.93 -10.12 -18.97
CA GLN A 253 15.04 -10.83 -18.34
C GLN A 253 14.92 -10.87 -16.80
N LEU A 254 14.48 -9.78 -16.16
CA LEU A 254 14.23 -9.76 -14.71
C LEU A 254 13.11 -10.72 -14.33
N ILE A 255 12.01 -10.71 -15.08
CA ILE A 255 10.87 -11.59 -14.79
C ILE A 255 11.25 -13.06 -15.01
N ASP A 256 12.02 -13.37 -16.04
CA ASP A 256 12.56 -14.72 -16.23
C ASP A 256 13.49 -15.13 -15.08
N TYR A 257 14.34 -14.22 -14.60
CA TYR A 257 15.19 -14.45 -13.45
C TYR A 257 14.38 -14.72 -12.16
N ILE A 258 13.28 -13.97 -11.93
CA ILE A 258 12.36 -14.24 -10.82
C ILE A 258 11.74 -15.64 -10.92
N ASN A 259 11.28 -16.02 -12.11
CA ASN A 259 10.68 -17.33 -12.36
C ASN A 259 11.63 -18.49 -12.06
N ASN A 260 12.92 -18.30 -12.29
CA ASN A 260 13.92 -19.37 -12.14
C ASN A 260 14.62 -19.40 -10.78
N PHE A 261 14.70 -18.28 -10.06
CA PHE A 261 15.53 -18.18 -8.85
C PHE A 261 14.78 -17.72 -7.59
N SER A 262 13.58 -17.14 -7.72
CA SER A 262 12.83 -16.66 -6.56
C SER A 262 12.15 -17.79 -5.81
N LYS A 263 12.72 -18.25 -4.71
CA LYS A 263 12.12 -19.28 -3.86
C LYS A 263 10.69 -18.99 -3.42
N PRO A 264 10.33 -17.74 -3.00
CA PRO A 264 8.94 -17.40 -2.66
C PRO A 264 7.96 -17.48 -3.84
N TYR A 265 8.43 -17.45 -5.07
CA TYR A 265 7.62 -17.68 -6.27
C TYR A 265 7.57 -19.15 -6.66
N ILE A 266 8.71 -19.82 -6.72
CA ILE A 266 8.85 -21.19 -7.20
C ILE A 266 8.10 -22.18 -6.31
N TYR A 267 8.22 -22.03 -4.98
CA TYR A 267 7.73 -23.01 -4.00
C TYR A 267 6.40 -22.62 -3.34
N THR A 268 5.77 -21.53 -3.78
CA THR A 268 4.46 -21.12 -3.29
C THR A 268 3.36 -21.60 -4.23
N THR A 269 2.25 -22.08 -3.68
CA THR A 269 1.03 -22.36 -4.45
C THR A 269 0.59 -21.09 -5.18
N GLY A 270 0.27 -21.21 -6.47
CA GLY A 270 -0.17 -20.10 -7.31
C GLY A 270 -1.45 -19.46 -6.80
N LEU A 271 -1.70 -18.21 -7.18
CA LEU A 271 -2.96 -17.53 -6.89
C LEU A 271 -4.14 -18.35 -7.44
N PRO A 272 -5.26 -18.45 -6.70
CA PRO A 272 -6.46 -19.11 -7.20
C PRO A 272 -6.91 -18.53 -8.55
N PRO A 273 -7.16 -19.36 -9.59
CA PRO A 273 -7.55 -18.86 -10.90
C PRO A 273 -8.83 -18.00 -10.88
N ALA A 274 -9.80 -18.32 -10.03
CA ALA A 274 -11.01 -17.51 -9.82
C ALA A 274 -10.67 -16.09 -9.31
N MET A 275 -9.70 -15.99 -8.40
CA MET A 275 -9.21 -14.71 -7.90
C MET A 275 -8.50 -13.91 -8.99
N VAL A 276 -7.69 -14.57 -9.81
CA VAL A 276 -6.98 -13.93 -10.94
C VAL A 276 -7.98 -13.41 -11.98
N TYR A 277 -9.04 -14.17 -12.27
CA TYR A 277 -10.12 -13.72 -13.13
C TYR A 277 -10.79 -12.44 -12.57
N CYS A 278 -11.02 -12.40 -11.26
CA CYS A 278 -11.55 -11.21 -10.57
C CYS A 278 -10.57 -10.03 -10.64
N ILE A 279 -9.26 -10.26 -10.51
CA ILE A 279 -8.22 -9.23 -10.68
C ILE A 279 -8.31 -8.60 -12.08
N GLY A 280 -8.46 -9.40 -13.15
CA GLY A 280 -8.62 -8.88 -14.50
C GLY A 280 -9.84 -7.98 -14.65
N GLN A 281 -10.98 -8.35 -14.03
CA GLN A 281 -12.16 -7.49 -14.01
C GLN A 281 -11.95 -6.22 -13.17
N ALA A 282 -11.28 -6.31 -12.04
CA ALA A 282 -10.95 -5.15 -11.21
C ALA A 282 -10.04 -4.16 -11.96
N ALA A 283 -9.03 -4.66 -12.67
CA ALA A 283 -8.15 -3.86 -13.51
C ALA A 283 -8.95 -3.13 -14.62
N HIS A 284 -9.87 -3.84 -15.31
CA HIS A 284 -10.76 -3.24 -16.30
C HIS A 284 -11.63 -2.12 -15.72
N LEU A 285 -12.25 -2.35 -14.56
CA LEU A 285 -13.06 -1.34 -13.89
C LEU A 285 -12.23 -0.14 -13.43
N ALA A 286 -11.05 -0.38 -12.86
CA ALA A 286 -10.15 0.69 -12.44
C ALA A 286 -9.68 1.53 -13.63
N GLN A 287 -9.40 0.92 -14.78
CA GLN A 287 -9.02 1.60 -15.99
C GLN A 287 -10.16 2.45 -16.56
N THR A 288 -11.37 1.88 -16.67
CA THR A 288 -12.47 2.46 -17.46
C THR A 288 -13.43 3.35 -16.67
N GLN A 289 -13.56 3.13 -15.36
CA GLN A 289 -14.48 3.89 -14.51
C GLN A 289 -13.83 5.13 -13.91
N GLN A 290 -13.50 6.11 -14.76
CA GLN A 290 -12.88 7.39 -14.36
C GLN A 290 -13.68 8.11 -13.26
N TRP A 291 -15.01 8.01 -13.29
CA TRP A 291 -15.88 8.65 -12.30
C TRP A 291 -15.54 8.31 -10.84
N ARG A 292 -14.96 7.12 -10.57
CA ARG A 292 -14.56 6.74 -9.20
C ARG A 292 -13.37 7.58 -8.72
N ARG A 293 -12.39 7.84 -9.60
CA ARG A 293 -11.25 8.71 -9.31
C ARG A 293 -11.68 10.15 -9.16
N ASP A 294 -12.56 10.63 -10.06
CA ASP A 294 -13.09 11.99 -10.01
C ASP A 294 -13.85 12.24 -8.70
N GLN A 295 -14.70 11.29 -8.31
CA GLN A 295 -15.41 11.32 -7.04
C GLN A 295 -14.45 11.34 -5.85
N LEU A 296 -13.44 10.47 -5.85
CA LEU A 296 -12.45 10.39 -4.77
C LEU A 296 -11.64 11.70 -4.66
N ASP A 297 -11.20 12.26 -5.78
CA ASP A 297 -10.46 13.52 -5.82
C ASP A 297 -11.32 14.69 -5.33
N GLU A 298 -12.59 14.75 -5.72
CA GLU A 298 -13.54 15.74 -5.19
C GLU A 298 -13.68 15.64 -3.67
N LEU A 299 -13.81 14.42 -3.14
CA LEU A 299 -13.93 14.18 -1.70
C LEU A 299 -12.64 14.53 -0.94
N ILE A 300 -11.45 14.26 -1.52
CA ILE A 300 -10.16 14.66 -0.94
C ILE A 300 -10.07 16.19 -0.85
N ARG A 301 -10.37 16.89 -1.95
CA ARG A 301 -10.37 18.38 -1.95
C ARG A 301 -11.38 18.94 -0.95
N TYR A 302 -12.55 18.33 -0.86
CA TYR A 302 -13.59 18.76 0.08
C TYR A 302 -13.17 18.54 1.54
N PHE A 303 -12.59 17.39 1.87
CA PHE A 303 -12.08 17.11 3.21
C PHE A 303 -10.99 18.12 3.61
N LYS A 304 -10.02 18.39 2.72
CA LYS A 304 -8.95 19.36 2.96
C LYS A 304 -9.50 20.77 3.17
N HIS A 305 -10.47 21.20 2.36
CA HIS A 305 -11.12 22.51 2.48
C HIS A 305 -11.80 22.67 3.84
N LEU A 306 -12.62 21.69 4.24
CA LEU A 306 -13.30 21.73 5.55
C LEU A 306 -12.31 21.66 6.70
N SER A 307 -11.28 20.81 6.61
CA SER A 307 -10.26 20.70 7.64
C SER A 307 -9.50 22.01 7.85
N ALA A 308 -9.21 22.75 6.78
CA ALA A 308 -8.62 24.08 6.87
C ALA A 308 -9.58 25.09 7.52
N HIS A 309 -10.87 25.05 7.17
CA HIS A 309 -11.90 25.91 7.78
C HIS A 309 -12.04 25.69 9.29
N TYR A 310 -11.91 24.44 9.74
CA TYR A 310 -12.01 24.07 11.16
C TYR A 310 -10.64 24.02 11.87
N GLU A 311 -9.56 24.46 11.21
CA GLU A 311 -8.19 24.50 11.75
C GLU A 311 -7.72 23.10 12.26
N ILE A 312 -8.10 22.04 11.55
CA ILE A 312 -7.64 20.67 11.84
C ILE A 312 -6.21 20.51 11.34
N PRO A 313 -5.26 20.03 12.15
CA PRO A 313 -3.84 19.90 11.78
C PRO A 313 -3.61 18.71 10.83
N LEU A 314 -3.83 18.92 9.52
CA LEU A 314 -3.52 17.93 8.50
C LEU A 314 -2.03 17.89 8.18
N MET A 315 -1.51 16.68 7.95
CA MET A 315 -0.22 16.51 7.29
C MET A 315 -0.35 16.76 5.77
N PRO A 316 0.74 17.17 5.09
CA PRO A 316 0.71 17.39 3.65
C PRO A 316 0.40 16.08 2.90
N SER A 317 -0.81 15.98 2.35
CA SER A 317 -1.23 14.87 1.50
C SER A 317 -2.21 15.37 0.43
N ASN A 318 -2.06 14.83 -0.78
CA ASN A 318 -3.00 15.02 -1.89
C ASN A 318 -3.64 13.69 -2.31
N THR A 319 -3.51 12.64 -1.51
CA THR A 319 -4.03 11.29 -1.81
C THR A 319 -5.25 10.95 -0.96
N ALA A 320 -5.78 9.75 -1.14
CA ALA A 320 -6.89 9.23 -0.34
C ALA A 320 -6.56 9.09 1.16
N ILE A 321 -5.29 9.12 1.53
CA ILE A 321 -4.80 9.02 2.91
C ILE A 321 -4.62 10.44 3.45
N GLN A 322 -5.39 10.82 4.45
CA GLN A 322 -5.43 12.16 5.03
C GLN A 322 -5.10 12.08 6.53
N PRO A 323 -3.82 12.18 6.93
CA PRO A 323 -3.46 12.05 8.33
C PRO A 323 -3.74 13.36 9.09
N VAL A 324 -4.40 13.22 10.25
CA VAL A 324 -4.61 14.31 11.21
C VAL A 324 -3.60 14.16 12.34
N LEU A 325 -2.67 15.09 12.46
CA LEU A 325 -1.62 15.04 13.48
C LEU A 325 -2.20 15.34 14.87
N ILE A 326 -1.98 14.41 15.81
CA ILE A 326 -2.43 14.56 17.21
C ILE A 326 -1.22 14.74 18.15
N GLY A 327 -0.10 14.09 17.84
CA GLY A 327 1.15 14.17 18.63
C GLY A 327 1.29 13.04 19.64
N ALA A 328 0.56 13.06 20.75
CA ALA A 328 0.66 12.04 21.81
C ALA A 328 -0.12 10.76 21.47
N SER A 329 0.36 9.61 21.94
CA SER A 329 -0.25 8.32 21.61
C SER A 329 -1.59 8.09 22.32
N ASP A 330 -1.68 8.49 23.57
CA ASP A 330 -2.89 8.42 24.40
C ASP A 330 -3.97 9.36 23.84
N ALA A 331 -3.60 10.58 23.46
CA ALA A 331 -4.45 11.54 22.80
C ALA A 331 -5.04 10.99 21.49
N ALA A 332 -4.20 10.42 20.62
CA ALA A 332 -4.67 9.82 19.38
C ALA A 332 -5.65 8.65 19.61
N LEU A 333 -5.43 7.87 20.66
CA LEU A 333 -6.36 6.82 21.07
C LEU A 333 -7.69 7.39 21.60
N ALA A 334 -7.64 8.43 22.44
CA ALA A 334 -8.84 9.07 22.99
C ALA A 334 -9.71 9.66 21.87
N VAL A 335 -9.09 10.39 20.91
CA VAL A 335 -9.79 10.94 19.75
C VAL A 335 -10.38 9.82 18.87
N SER A 336 -9.62 8.76 18.59
CA SER A 336 -10.12 7.62 17.81
C SER A 336 -11.30 6.92 18.52
N GLN A 337 -11.25 6.79 19.84
CA GLN A 337 -12.35 6.20 20.61
C GLN A 337 -13.59 7.10 20.62
N TYR A 338 -13.42 8.40 20.85
CA TYR A 338 -14.51 9.36 20.74
C TYR A 338 -15.23 9.26 19.39
N LEU A 339 -14.48 9.21 18.29
CA LEU A 339 -15.06 9.07 16.95
C LEU A 339 -15.80 7.75 16.78
N LYS A 340 -15.28 6.64 17.32
CA LYS A 340 -16.01 5.35 17.33
C LYS A 340 -17.32 5.44 18.09
N ASP A 341 -17.35 6.12 19.24
CA ASP A 341 -18.58 6.30 20.03
C ASP A 341 -19.61 7.14 19.25
N LYS A 342 -19.15 7.99 18.32
CA LYS A 342 -19.99 8.77 17.40
C LYS A 342 -20.33 8.04 16.09
N GLY A 343 -19.93 6.77 15.93
CA GLY A 343 -20.24 5.95 14.76
C GLY A 343 -19.26 6.07 13.59
N PHE A 344 -18.02 6.55 13.84
CA PHE A 344 -16.96 6.63 12.83
C PHE A 344 -15.85 5.65 13.13
N TRP A 345 -15.51 4.78 12.17
CA TRP A 345 -14.40 3.87 12.28
C TRP A 345 -13.12 4.54 11.79
N THR A 346 -12.28 4.98 12.71
CA THR A 346 -11.00 5.64 12.43
C THR A 346 -9.87 4.92 13.15
N THR A 347 -8.65 4.98 12.60
CA THR A 347 -7.48 4.30 13.15
C THR A 347 -6.45 5.29 13.66
N ALA A 348 -6.08 5.17 14.94
CA ALA A 348 -4.94 5.87 15.52
C ALA A 348 -3.64 5.14 15.18
N ILE A 349 -2.73 5.84 14.49
CA ILE A 349 -1.38 5.37 14.18
C ILE A 349 -0.42 5.93 15.22
N ARG A 350 0.40 5.05 15.81
CA ARG A 350 1.25 5.35 16.96
C ARG A 350 2.62 4.69 16.80
N PRO A 351 3.63 5.06 17.59
CA PRO A 351 4.88 4.34 17.66
C PRO A 351 4.68 2.81 17.88
N PRO A 352 5.53 1.93 17.33
CA PRO A 352 6.72 2.23 16.54
C PRO A 352 6.43 2.47 15.04
N THR A 353 5.15 2.45 14.61
CA THR A 353 4.77 2.66 13.20
C THR A 353 5.14 4.06 12.71
N VAL A 354 5.03 5.06 13.59
CA VAL A 354 5.45 6.45 13.39
C VAL A 354 6.38 6.88 14.51
N ALA A 355 7.07 8.01 14.38
CA ALA A 355 7.99 8.52 15.40
C ALA A 355 7.24 8.92 16.69
N ASN A 356 7.98 8.94 17.83
CA ASN A 356 7.45 9.47 19.07
C ASN A 356 7.03 10.93 18.91
N GLY A 357 5.90 11.32 19.48
CA GLY A 357 5.35 12.67 19.35
C GLY A 357 4.67 12.97 18.00
N SER A 358 4.51 11.97 17.13
CA SER A 358 3.86 12.12 15.82
C SER A 358 2.69 11.15 15.60
N ALA A 359 2.03 10.76 16.70
CA ALA A 359 0.81 9.97 16.62
C ALA A 359 -0.30 10.76 15.89
N ARG A 360 -1.08 10.07 15.08
CA ARG A 360 -2.06 10.67 14.18
C ARG A 360 -3.29 9.80 14.01
N LEU A 361 -4.41 10.40 13.62
CA LEU A 361 -5.49 9.64 13.00
C LEU A 361 -5.17 9.46 11.53
N ARG A 362 -5.23 8.24 11.02
CA ARG A 362 -5.12 7.97 9.60
C ARG A 362 -6.54 7.91 9.02
N ILE A 363 -7.03 9.03 8.55
CA ILE A 363 -8.31 9.10 7.83
C ILE A 363 -8.07 8.64 6.40
N THR A 364 -8.91 7.73 5.92
CA THR A 364 -8.83 7.21 4.56
C THR A 364 -10.16 7.46 3.84
N LEU A 365 -10.11 8.12 2.71
CA LEU A 365 -11.27 8.39 1.86
C LEU A 365 -11.41 7.31 0.79
N THR A 366 -12.63 7.01 0.41
CA THR A 366 -12.97 6.12 -0.69
C THR A 366 -14.02 6.78 -1.59
N SER A 367 -14.12 6.35 -2.85
CA SER A 367 -15.14 6.85 -3.77
C SER A 367 -16.58 6.57 -3.33
N GLN A 368 -16.77 5.74 -2.30
CA GLN A 368 -18.09 5.43 -1.75
C GLN A 368 -18.59 6.45 -0.72
N HIS A 369 -17.71 7.30 -0.17
CA HIS A 369 -18.11 8.33 0.79
C HIS A 369 -18.97 9.41 0.12
N LEU A 370 -19.79 10.09 0.94
CA LEU A 370 -20.56 11.26 0.55
C LEU A 370 -19.97 12.52 1.21
N LYS A 371 -20.19 13.68 0.61
CA LYS A 371 -19.80 14.98 1.23
C LYS A 371 -20.36 15.14 2.65
N GLN A 372 -21.60 14.71 2.88
CA GLN A 372 -22.22 14.73 4.19
C GLN A 372 -21.45 13.91 5.24
N ASP A 373 -20.87 12.76 4.85
CA ASP A 373 -20.06 11.95 5.77
C ASP A 373 -18.83 12.72 6.24
N ILE A 374 -18.21 13.43 5.29
CA ILE A 374 -17.03 14.25 5.54
C ILE A 374 -17.36 15.44 6.42
N GLU A 375 -18.48 16.13 6.17
CA GLU A 375 -18.92 17.26 6.99
C GLU A 375 -19.11 16.86 8.47
N ILE A 376 -19.79 15.73 8.69
CA ILE A 376 -20.04 15.25 10.04
C ILE A 376 -18.72 14.79 10.67
N LEU A 377 -17.88 14.04 9.95
CA LEU A 377 -16.58 13.58 10.45
C LEU A 377 -15.70 14.75 10.88
N VAL A 378 -15.52 15.77 10.02
CA VAL A 378 -14.65 16.91 10.29
C VAL A 378 -15.11 17.68 11.54
N LYS A 379 -16.42 17.90 11.69
CA LYS A 379 -16.99 18.50 12.90
C LYS A 379 -16.70 17.67 14.16
N GLN A 380 -16.83 16.33 14.06
CA GLN A 380 -16.56 15.45 15.19
C GLN A 380 -15.06 15.37 15.53
N ILE A 381 -14.16 15.44 14.53
CA ILE A 381 -12.71 15.54 14.76
C ILE A 381 -12.39 16.85 15.51
N LYS A 382 -12.95 17.99 15.07
CA LYS A 382 -12.74 19.29 15.76
C LYS A 382 -13.22 19.22 17.21
N GLN A 383 -14.43 18.73 17.45
CA GLN A 383 -14.97 18.59 18.80
C GLN A 383 -14.09 17.68 19.68
N ALA A 384 -13.57 16.58 19.13
CA ALA A 384 -12.70 15.68 19.87
C ALA A 384 -11.35 16.33 20.22
N ILE A 385 -10.77 17.13 19.31
CA ILE A 385 -9.52 17.87 19.55
C ILE A 385 -9.74 18.92 20.63
N ASP A 386 -10.79 19.74 20.51
CA ASP A 386 -11.08 20.82 21.46
C ASP A 386 -11.41 20.32 22.88
N ALA A 387 -12.15 19.19 22.98
CA ALA A 387 -12.52 18.60 24.27
C ALA A 387 -11.32 18.03 25.04
N ASN A 388 -10.23 17.70 24.36
CA ASN A 388 -9.04 17.15 24.97
C ASN A 388 -7.87 18.14 25.09
N ASN A 389 -8.08 19.43 24.79
CA ASN A 389 -7.08 20.50 24.84
C ASN A 389 -5.77 20.17 24.08
N PHE A 390 -5.87 19.58 22.87
CA PHE A 390 -4.73 19.23 22.00
C PHE A 390 -4.48 20.27 20.91
#